data_9941ffb5c13418a82127c6b27395171c
#
_entry.id   9941ffb5c13418a82127c6b27395171c
#
_cell.length_a   1.000
_cell.length_b   1.000
_cell.length_c   1.000
_cell.angle_alpha   90.00
_cell.angle_beta   90.00
_cell.angle_gamma   90.00
#
_symmetry.space_group_name_H-M   'P 1'
#
loop_
_entity.id
_entity.type
_entity.pdbx_description
1 polymer ?
#
loop_
_entity_poly.entity_id
_entity_poly.type
_entity_poly.pdbx_seq_one_letter_code
_entity_poly.pdbx_strand_id
1 'polypeptide(L)' 'MNGGLDMFTKEELLVIEDALNIADEKYIKLMEESKNNKNKLVAYNRKQKKLWLVQNKLKKLLQEK' A
#
# COMPACT_ATOMS: atom_id res chain seq x y z
N MET A 1 2.33 -11.75 19.71
CA MET A 1 1.40 -10.64 19.85
C MET A 1 0.99 -10.10 18.49
N ASN A 2 -0.20 -9.71 18.41
CA ASN A 2 -0.74 -9.22 17.16
C ASN A 2 -0.29 -7.82 16.82
N GLY A 3 -0.26 -7.53 15.57
CA GLY A 3 0.02 -6.20 15.12
C GLY A 3 -1.13 -5.26 15.39
N GLY A 4 -0.91 -3.96 15.22
CA GLY A 4 -1.92 -2.96 15.46
C GLY A 4 -3.17 -3.11 14.59
N LEU A 5 -3.06 -3.83 13.47
CA LEU A 5 -4.20 -4.01 12.56
C LEU A 5 -5.32 -4.83 13.17
N ASP A 6 -5.03 -5.68 14.15
CA ASP A 6 -6.05 -6.47 14.83
C ASP A 6 -6.98 -5.62 15.69
N MET A 7 -6.56 -4.38 15.97
CA MET A 7 -7.35 -3.45 16.78
C MET A 7 -8.39 -2.69 15.96
N PHE A 8 -8.38 -2.85 14.66
CA PHE A 8 -9.29 -2.13 13.77
C PHE A 8 -10.51 -2.97 13.46
N THR A 9 -11.66 -2.30 13.28
CA THR A 9 -12.87 -2.95 12.80
C THR A 9 -12.72 -3.23 11.30
N LYS A 10 -13.63 -4.07 10.78
CA LYS A 10 -13.65 -4.35 9.35
C LYS A 10 -13.83 -3.08 8.54
N GLU A 11 -14.72 -2.18 8.97
CA GLU A 11 -14.94 -0.92 8.27
C GLU A 11 -13.68 -0.07 8.24
N GLU A 12 -12.96 -0.03 9.36
CA GLU A 12 -11.71 0.71 9.41
C GLU A 12 -10.66 0.10 8.49
N LEU A 13 -10.59 -1.23 8.42
CA LEU A 13 -9.67 -1.90 7.52
C LEU A 13 -9.98 -1.59 6.05
N LEU A 14 -11.27 -1.47 5.71
CA LEU A 14 -11.68 -1.10 4.36
C LEU A 14 -11.23 0.33 4.01
N VAL A 15 -11.29 1.24 4.97
CA VAL A 15 -10.79 2.60 4.77
C VAL A 15 -9.29 2.57 4.50
N ILE A 16 -8.56 1.78 5.26
CA ILE A 16 -7.12 1.64 5.07
C ILE A 16 -6.83 1.05 3.68
N GLU A 17 -7.58 0.04 3.27
CA GLU A 17 -7.41 -0.57 1.96
C GLU A 17 -7.60 0.47 0.84
N ASP A 18 -8.63 1.28 0.96
CA ASP A 18 -8.91 2.32 -0.01
C ASP A 18 -7.74 3.32 -0.10
N ALA A 19 -7.23 3.73 1.07
CA ALA A 19 -6.09 4.65 1.12
C ALA A 19 -4.85 4.04 0.47
N LEU A 20 -4.61 2.74 0.68
CA LEU A 20 -3.46 2.05 0.08
C LEU A 20 -3.61 1.95 -1.43
N ASN A 21 -4.83 1.74 -1.92
CA ASN A 21 -5.07 1.70 -3.37
C ASN A 21 -4.81 3.06 -4.01
N ILE A 22 -5.22 4.13 -3.35
CA ILE A 22 -4.96 5.48 -3.81
C ILE A 22 -3.45 5.74 -3.84
N ALA A 23 -2.74 5.30 -2.80
CA ALA A 23 -1.29 5.46 -2.74
C ALA A 23 -0.60 4.71 -3.88
N ASP A 24 -1.07 3.51 -4.20
CA ASP A 24 -0.52 2.72 -5.29
C ASP A 24 -0.66 3.46 -6.62
N GLU A 25 -1.84 3.99 -6.90
CA GLU A 25 -2.08 4.78 -8.11
C GLU A 25 -1.16 6.01 -8.15
N LYS A 26 -0.98 6.65 -7.01
CA LYS A 26 -0.11 7.81 -6.92
C LYS A 26 1.33 7.45 -7.24
N TYR A 27 1.82 6.32 -6.73
CA TYR A 27 3.19 5.89 -7.03
C TYR A 27 3.37 5.58 -8.51
N ILE A 28 2.38 4.94 -9.13
CA ILE A 28 2.45 4.67 -10.57
C ILE A 28 2.58 5.96 -11.35
N LYS A 29 1.77 6.95 -10.99
CA LYS A 29 1.80 8.26 -11.66
C LYS A 29 3.14 8.97 -11.44
N LEU A 30 3.64 8.93 -10.23
CA LEU A 30 4.94 9.54 -9.90
C LEU A 30 6.07 8.88 -10.67
N MET A 31 6.02 7.57 -10.85
CA MET A 31 7.03 6.86 -11.62
C MET A 31 6.97 7.24 -13.10
N GLU A 32 5.78 7.41 -13.64
CA GLU A 32 5.63 7.86 -15.02
C GLU A 32 6.22 9.26 -15.21
N GLU A 33 5.98 10.15 -14.25
CA GLU A 33 6.50 11.51 -14.30
C GLU A 33 8.01 11.57 -14.10
N SER A 34 8.58 10.54 -13.50
CA SER A 34 10.00 10.49 -13.16
C SER A 34 10.80 9.53 -14.04
N LYS A 35 10.25 9.12 -15.17
CA LYS A 35 10.89 8.10 -16.00
C LYS A 35 12.29 8.47 -16.48
N ASN A 36 12.63 9.76 -16.49
CA ASN A 36 13.97 10.22 -16.86
C ASN A 36 14.90 10.36 -15.66
N ASN A 37 14.44 9.98 -14.47
CA ASN A 37 15.23 10.11 -13.24
C ASN A 37 15.30 8.74 -12.55
N LYS A 38 16.39 8.02 -12.79
CA LYS A 38 16.55 6.66 -12.27
C LYS A 38 16.52 6.60 -10.75
N ASN A 39 17.09 7.59 -10.08
CA ASN A 39 17.11 7.60 -8.62
C ASN A 39 15.71 7.68 -8.04
N LYS A 40 14.87 8.53 -8.60
CA LYS A 40 13.48 8.65 -8.17
C LYS A 40 12.69 7.38 -8.47
N LEU A 41 12.90 6.80 -9.66
CA LEU A 41 12.22 5.56 -10.03
C LEU A 41 12.53 4.44 -9.06
N VAL A 42 13.81 4.29 -8.69
CA VAL A 42 14.22 3.26 -7.74
C VAL A 42 13.56 3.49 -6.37
N ALA A 43 13.55 4.75 -5.92
CA ALA A 43 12.96 5.08 -4.63
C ALA A 43 11.46 4.77 -4.60
N TYR A 44 10.73 5.20 -5.63
CA TYR A 44 9.30 4.93 -5.71
C TYR A 44 8.99 3.45 -5.86
N ASN A 45 9.81 2.73 -6.63
CA ASN A 45 9.62 1.30 -6.80
C ASN A 45 9.77 0.54 -5.48
N ARG A 46 10.75 0.93 -4.67
CA ARG A 46 10.93 0.34 -3.34
C ARG A 46 9.73 0.61 -2.44
N LYS A 47 9.22 1.84 -2.47
CA LYS A 47 8.06 2.20 -1.66
C LYS A 47 6.82 1.43 -2.12
N GLN A 48 6.66 1.27 -3.42
CA GLN A 48 5.53 0.54 -3.98
C GLN A 48 5.56 -0.94 -3.58
N LYS A 49 6.74 -1.55 -3.59
CA LYS A 49 6.88 -2.94 -3.16
C LYS A 49 6.48 -3.13 -1.71
N LYS A 50 6.87 -2.21 -0.84
CA LYS A 50 6.47 -2.24 0.57
C LYS A 50 4.96 -2.07 0.70
N LEU A 51 4.40 -1.19 -0.10
CA LEU A 51 2.95 -0.96 -0.13
C LEU A 51 2.22 -2.24 -0.49
N TRP A 52 2.68 -2.95 -1.52
CA TRP A 52 2.06 -4.19 -1.95
C TRP A 52 2.08 -5.26 -0.86
N LEU A 53 3.17 -5.33 -0.10
CA LEU A 53 3.25 -6.28 1.03
C LEU A 53 2.19 -5.96 2.08
N VAL A 54 2.00 -4.68 2.38
CA VAL A 54 0.98 -4.28 3.35
C VAL A 54 -0.42 -4.56 2.79
N GLN A 55 -0.65 -4.28 1.52
CA GLN A 55 -1.93 -4.57 0.88
C GLN A 55 -2.27 -6.06 0.95
N ASN A 56 -1.29 -6.93 0.73
CA ASN A 56 -1.51 -8.37 0.79
C ASN A 56 -1.86 -8.82 2.20
N LYS A 57 -1.19 -8.28 3.20
CA LYS A 57 -1.51 -8.58 4.60
C LYS A 57 -2.91 -8.13 4.95
N LEU A 58 -3.28 -6.94 4.50
CA LEU A 58 -4.59 -6.37 4.77
C LEU A 58 -5.69 -7.22 4.13
N LYS A 59 -5.48 -7.68 2.91
CA LYS A 59 -6.45 -8.55 2.23
C LYS A 59 -6.70 -9.83 3.03
N LYS A 60 -5.63 -10.42 3.57
CA LYS A 60 -5.79 -11.61 4.39
C LYS A 60 -6.62 -11.33 5.64
N LEU A 61 -6.34 -10.21 6.29
CA LEU A 61 -7.09 -9.83 7.49
C LEU A 61 -8.58 -9.62 7.17
N LEU A 62 -8.88 -9.00 6.04
CA LEU A 62 -10.26 -8.77 5.63
C LEU A 62 -10.98 -10.08 5.32
N GLN A 63 -10.27 -11.05 4.76
CA GLN A 63 -10.86 -12.37 4.48
C GLN A 63 -11.17 -13.14 5.75
N GLU A 64 -10.39 -12.93 6.80
CA GLU A 64 -10.59 -13.62 8.06
C GLU A 64 -11.70 -13.01 8.90
N LYS A 65 -12.08 -11.81 8.59
CA LYS A 65 -13.15 -11.11 9.31
C LYS A 65 -14.47 -11.18 8.56
#